data_90086841aaacc46c26d78ad1a5572ba0
#
_entry.id   90086841aaacc46c26d78ad1a5572ba0
#
_cell.length_a   1.000
_cell.length_b   1.000
_cell.length_c   1.000
_cell.angle_alpha   90.00
_cell.angle_beta   90.00
_cell.angle_gamma   90.00
#
_symmetry.space_group_name_H-M   'P 1'
#
loop_
_entity.id
_entity.type
_entity.pdbx_description
1 polymer ?
#
loop_
_entity_poly.entity_id
_entity_poly.type
_entity_poly.pdbx_seq_one_letter_code
_entity_poly.pdbx_strand_id
1 'polypeptide(L)'
;MDLRVIAENLPYMLTGLQLTVILSLVSMAGSFVGGAVFAMLRLSPWWWLRWPAILYIDIVRTVPLIMVIFWAFFLMPVLTGHATTPVKAALFALILFNTSYMAEVIRAGIQSIPKGQVEASRAIGLSYLGSMRHVVLPQALRNMSPALVSRFIALFMGTSLVYIIGVTEFFRAANNVNNRVYRSYEIFGFVAIVYFVCCYALSLASTALERRFAVPDGGGGETRAVTGALARLSGSDLRRPE
;
A
#
# COMPACT_ATOMS: atom_id res chain seq x y z
N MET A 1 -5.11 -35.22 -2.01
CA MET A 1 -5.96 -34.00 -1.96
C MET A 1 -7.30 -34.32 -2.65
N ASP A 2 -8.39 -34.21 -1.92
CA ASP A 2 -9.71 -34.42 -2.52
C ASP A 2 -10.23 -33.08 -3.07
N LEU A 3 -9.97 -32.84 -4.35
CA LEU A 3 -10.35 -31.59 -5.04
C LEU A 3 -11.88 -31.44 -5.20
N ARG A 4 -12.65 -32.52 -5.01
CA ARG A 4 -14.12 -32.48 -5.08
C ARG A 4 -14.70 -31.55 -4.04
N VAL A 5 -14.16 -31.57 -2.81
CA VAL A 5 -14.60 -30.72 -1.72
C VAL A 5 -14.43 -29.21 -2.07
N ILE A 6 -13.35 -28.87 -2.75
CA ILE A 6 -13.14 -27.49 -3.23
C ILE A 6 -14.14 -27.16 -4.33
N ALA A 7 -14.32 -28.04 -5.32
CA ALA A 7 -15.21 -27.81 -6.45
C ALA A 7 -16.67 -27.60 -6.01
N GLU A 8 -17.17 -28.42 -5.09
CA GLU A 8 -18.53 -28.32 -4.54
C GLU A 8 -18.79 -27.02 -3.78
N ASN A 9 -17.77 -26.47 -3.09
CA ASN A 9 -17.89 -25.28 -2.28
C ASN A 9 -17.35 -24.02 -2.99
N LEU A 10 -16.82 -24.16 -4.21
CA LEU A 10 -16.19 -23.07 -4.96
C LEU A 10 -17.11 -21.85 -5.15
N PRO A 11 -18.41 -21.99 -5.53
CA PRO A 11 -19.28 -20.82 -5.70
C PRO A 11 -19.40 -19.98 -4.40
N TYR A 12 -19.53 -20.63 -3.26
CA TYR A 12 -19.61 -19.95 -1.97
C TYR A 12 -18.28 -19.25 -1.61
N MET A 13 -17.15 -19.88 -1.86
CA MET A 13 -15.83 -19.28 -1.61
C MET A 13 -15.56 -18.11 -2.56
N LEU A 14 -16.02 -18.17 -3.81
CA LEU A 14 -15.91 -17.07 -4.78
C LEU A 14 -16.73 -15.84 -4.39
N THR A 15 -17.93 -16.03 -3.80
CA THR A 15 -18.68 -14.87 -3.25
C THR A 15 -17.91 -14.17 -2.13
N GLY A 16 -17.20 -14.94 -1.28
CA GLY A 16 -16.28 -14.39 -0.29
C GLY A 16 -15.11 -13.63 -0.93
N LEU A 17 -14.52 -14.19 -2.01
CA LEU A 17 -13.44 -13.52 -2.75
C LEU A 17 -13.92 -12.21 -3.39
N GLN A 18 -15.13 -12.19 -3.94
CA GLN A 18 -15.73 -10.96 -4.45
C GLN A 18 -15.81 -9.88 -3.37
N LEU A 19 -16.25 -10.23 -2.17
CA LEU A 19 -16.29 -9.29 -1.04
C LEU A 19 -14.89 -8.82 -0.64
N THR A 20 -13.88 -9.71 -0.62
CA THR A 20 -12.46 -9.35 -0.40
C THR A 20 -12.00 -8.28 -1.39
N VAL A 21 -12.28 -8.46 -2.68
CA VAL A 21 -11.92 -7.49 -3.74
C VAL A 21 -12.63 -6.15 -3.51
N ILE A 22 -13.94 -6.18 -3.24
CA ILE A 22 -14.72 -4.95 -2.98
C ILE A 22 -14.17 -4.20 -1.77
N LEU A 23 -13.94 -4.90 -0.64
CA LEU A 23 -13.36 -4.30 0.56
C LEU A 23 -12.00 -3.67 0.27
N SER A 24 -11.15 -4.35 -0.48
CA SER A 24 -9.82 -3.87 -0.84
C SER A 24 -9.87 -2.61 -1.71
N LEU A 25 -10.69 -2.61 -2.75
CA LEU A 25 -10.81 -1.48 -3.67
C LEU A 25 -11.43 -0.25 -2.99
N VAL A 26 -12.52 -0.42 -2.25
CA VAL A 26 -13.18 0.67 -1.54
C VAL A 26 -12.26 1.24 -0.45
N SER A 27 -11.59 0.36 0.31
CA SER A 27 -10.65 0.81 1.35
C SER A 27 -9.43 1.49 0.74
N MET A 28 -8.91 1.02 -0.41
CA MET A 28 -7.80 1.67 -1.11
C MET A 28 -8.18 3.07 -1.59
N ALA A 29 -9.35 3.23 -2.20
CA ALA A 29 -9.85 4.53 -2.66
C ALA A 29 -10.03 5.50 -1.47
N GLY A 30 -10.70 5.05 -0.40
CA GLY A 30 -10.89 5.86 0.80
C GLY A 30 -9.58 6.25 1.48
N SER A 31 -8.66 5.30 1.62
CA SER A 31 -7.36 5.57 2.24
C SER A 31 -6.42 6.42 1.36
N PHE A 32 -6.56 6.37 0.04
CA PHE A 32 -5.81 7.26 -0.84
C PHE A 32 -6.26 8.72 -0.66
N VAL A 33 -7.56 8.97 -0.61
CA VAL A 33 -8.12 10.31 -0.35
C VAL A 33 -7.73 10.80 1.05
N GLY A 34 -7.96 9.98 2.09
CA GLY A 34 -7.56 10.32 3.45
C GLY A 34 -6.05 10.53 3.58
N GLY A 35 -5.26 9.66 2.96
CA GLY A 35 -3.80 9.75 2.93
C GLY A 35 -3.29 11.01 2.26
N ALA A 36 -3.92 11.44 1.16
CA ALA A 36 -3.59 12.71 0.51
C ALA A 36 -3.85 13.91 1.45
N VAL A 37 -4.99 13.93 2.14
CA VAL A 37 -5.30 14.97 3.14
C VAL A 37 -4.25 14.99 4.25
N PHE A 38 -3.97 13.85 4.89
CA PHE A 38 -3.01 13.77 5.99
C PHE A 38 -1.57 14.06 5.54
N ALA A 39 -1.18 13.67 4.32
CA ALA A 39 0.11 14.04 3.75
C ALA A 39 0.24 15.57 3.60
N MET A 40 -0.80 16.25 3.09
CA MET A 40 -0.80 17.70 2.96
C MET A 40 -0.77 18.41 4.32
N LEU A 41 -1.53 17.92 5.30
CA LEU A 41 -1.48 18.43 6.67
C LEU A 41 -0.08 18.27 7.27
N ARG A 42 0.58 17.12 7.08
CA ARG A 42 1.93 16.86 7.58
C ARG A 42 3.00 17.71 6.87
N LEU A 43 2.81 18.08 5.62
CA LEU A 43 3.70 18.96 4.85
C LEU A 43 3.42 20.46 5.10
N SER A 44 2.35 20.79 5.82
CA SER A 44 1.98 22.18 6.12
C SER A 44 3.07 22.89 6.95
N PRO A 45 3.33 24.19 6.68
CA PRO A 45 4.21 25.00 7.51
C PRO A 45 3.60 25.31 8.89
N TRP A 46 2.26 25.20 9.03
CA TRP A 46 1.55 25.52 10.26
C TRP A 46 1.62 24.35 11.24
N TRP A 47 2.30 24.55 12.38
CA TRP A 47 2.54 23.53 13.39
C TRP A 47 1.25 22.90 13.95
N TRP A 48 0.19 23.67 14.12
CA TRP A 48 -1.11 23.22 14.66
C TRP A 48 -1.87 22.28 13.70
N LEU A 49 -1.61 22.32 12.39
CA LEU A 49 -2.11 21.33 11.42
C LEU A 49 -1.20 20.12 11.32
N ARG A 50 0.09 20.36 11.38
CA ARG A 50 1.11 19.33 11.20
C ARG A 50 1.15 18.35 12.37
N TRP A 51 1.10 18.83 13.61
CA TRP A 51 1.23 18.01 14.81
C TRP A 51 0.12 16.96 14.95
N PRO A 52 -1.19 17.27 14.83
CA PRO A 52 -2.25 16.27 14.88
C PRO A 52 -2.12 15.21 13.78
N ALA A 53 -1.69 15.62 12.59
CA ALA A 53 -1.47 14.68 11.48
C ALA A 53 -0.31 13.70 11.78
N ILE A 54 0.81 14.18 12.34
CA ILE A 54 1.92 13.36 12.78
C ILE A 54 1.45 12.37 13.84
N LEU A 55 0.77 12.86 14.88
CA LEU A 55 0.31 12.04 15.99
C LEU A 55 -0.62 10.91 15.51
N TYR A 56 -1.59 11.22 14.66
CA TYR A 56 -2.47 10.21 14.05
C TYR A 56 -1.68 9.16 13.28
N ILE A 57 -0.80 9.60 12.35
CA ILE A 57 -0.04 8.70 11.50
C ILE A 57 0.84 7.77 12.33
N ASP A 58 1.57 8.32 13.30
CA ASP A 58 2.53 7.54 14.08
C ASP A 58 1.82 6.58 15.04
N ILE A 59 0.74 6.99 15.72
CA ILE A 59 -0.04 6.12 16.59
C ILE A 59 -0.67 4.97 15.80
N VAL A 60 -1.38 5.26 14.71
CA VAL A 60 -2.12 4.22 13.97
C VAL A 60 -1.17 3.19 13.35
N ARG A 61 0.04 3.61 12.94
CA ARG A 61 1.03 2.68 12.37
C ARG A 61 1.71 1.78 13.39
N THR A 62 1.71 2.14 14.66
CA THR A 62 2.31 1.32 15.74
C THR A 62 1.33 0.30 16.31
N VAL A 63 0.04 0.47 16.05
CA VAL A 63 -1.00 -0.44 16.54
C VAL A 63 -1.24 -1.56 15.51
N PRO A 64 -1.38 -2.83 15.92
CA PRO A 64 -1.75 -3.91 15.01
C PRO A 64 -3.12 -3.67 14.35
N LEU A 65 -3.25 -3.95 13.04
CA LEU A 65 -4.50 -3.79 12.30
C LEU A 65 -5.68 -4.49 12.97
N ILE A 66 -5.46 -5.68 13.53
CA ILE A 66 -6.52 -6.45 14.21
C ILE A 66 -7.14 -5.68 15.38
N MET A 67 -6.33 -4.91 16.13
CA MET A 67 -6.83 -4.08 17.23
C MET A 67 -7.68 -2.92 16.71
N VAL A 68 -7.28 -2.29 15.60
CA VAL A 68 -8.07 -1.24 14.96
C VAL A 68 -9.41 -1.78 14.48
N ILE A 69 -9.44 -3.02 13.94
CA ILE A 69 -10.68 -3.70 13.55
C ILE A 69 -11.59 -3.93 14.76
N PHE A 70 -11.06 -4.42 15.88
CA PHE A 70 -11.83 -4.60 17.11
C PHE A 70 -12.37 -3.28 17.66
N TRP A 71 -11.54 -2.24 17.72
CA TRP A 71 -11.98 -0.93 18.21
C TRP A 71 -13.06 -0.35 17.30
N ALA A 72 -12.90 -0.44 16.00
CA ALA A 72 -13.94 0.01 15.08
C ALA A 72 -15.26 -0.73 15.30
N PHE A 73 -15.21 -2.04 15.48
CA PHE A 73 -16.42 -2.86 15.65
C PHE A 73 -17.12 -2.63 16.99
N PHE A 74 -16.37 -2.58 18.09
CA PHE A 74 -16.96 -2.45 19.43
C PHE A 74 -17.18 -1.00 19.88
N LEU A 75 -16.33 -0.06 19.47
CA LEU A 75 -16.39 1.32 19.91
C LEU A 75 -17.33 2.18 19.05
N MET A 76 -17.44 1.91 17.74
CA MET A 76 -18.34 2.69 16.88
C MET A 76 -19.79 2.71 17.38
N PRO A 77 -20.43 1.59 17.74
CA PRO A 77 -21.79 1.62 18.27
C PRO A 77 -21.93 2.45 19.54
N VAL A 78 -20.92 2.41 20.41
CA VAL A 78 -20.91 3.18 21.67
C VAL A 78 -20.81 4.69 21.39
N LEU A 79 -19.99 5.09 20.43
CA LEU A 79 -19.78 6.50 20.08
C LEU A 79 -20.93 7.10 19.23
N THR A 80 -21.54 6.28 18.38
CA THR A 80 -22.59 6.75 17.46
C THR A 80 -24.01 6.55 17.98
N GLY A 81 -24.18 5.72 19.03
CA GLY A 81 -25.50 5.31 19.52
C GLY A 81 -26.27 4.37 18.59
N HIS A 82 -25.65 3.90 17.49
CA HIS A 82 -26.30 3.07 16.47
C HIS A 82 -25.56 1.76 16.23
N ALA A 83 -26.30 0.67 16.03
CA ALA A 83 -25.71 -0.62 15.67
C ALA A 83 -24.99 -0.51 14.31
N THR A 84 -23.74 -0.95 14.29
CA THR A 84 -22.91 -0.92 13.09
C THR A 84 -22.80 -2.33 12.50
N THR A 85 -22.98 -2.47 11.20
CA THR A 85 -22.77 -3.77 10.53
C THR A 85 -21.28 -4.12 10.49
N PRO A 86 -20.91 -5.42 10.58
CA PRO A 86 -19.52 -5.85 10.51
C PRO A 86 -18.77 -5.31 9.28
N VAL A 87 -19.43 -5.23 8.11
CA VAL A 87 -18.84 -4.71 6.88
C VAL A 87 -18.52 -3.22 6.98
N LYS A 88 -19.40 -2.41 7.59
CA LYS A 88 -19.13 -0.97 7.79
C LYS A 88 -17.98 -0.75 8.77
N ALA A 89 -17.94 -1.50 9.85
CA ALA A 89 -16.84 -1.44 10.82
C ALA A 89 -15.51 -1.86 10.17
N ALA A 90 -15.52 -2.93 9.36
CA ALA A 90 -14.37 -3.38 8.61
C ALA A 90 -13.84 -2.30 7.64
N LEU A 91 -14.72 -1.71 6.82
CA LEU A 91 -14.35 -0.64 5.89
C LEU A 91 -13.75 0.55 6.62
N PHE A 92 -14.39 0.98 7.72
CA PHE A 92 -13.87 2.09 8.53
C PHE A 92 -12.48 1.79 9.08
N ALA A 93 -12.28 0.61 9.67
CA ALA A 93 -10.99 0.18 10.23
C ALA A 93 -9.90 0.10 9.15
N LEU A 94 -10.21 -0.53 8.02
CA LEU A 94 -9.26 -0.68 6.90
C LEU A 94 -8.89 0.68 6.31
N ILE A 95 -9.86 1.57 6.12
CA ILE A 95 -9.62 2.94 5.62
C ILE A 95 -8.77 3.72 6.62
N LEU A 96 -9.17 3.75 7.89
CA LEU A 96 -8.45 4.46 8.95
C LEU A 96 -6.99 3.97 9.03
N PHE A 97 -6.78 2.67 9.12
CA PHE A 97 -5.45 2.09 9.22
C PHE A 97 -4.58 2.40 8.00
N ASN A 98 -5.11 2.14 6.79
CA ASN A 98 -4.34 2.34 5.57
C ASN A 98 -4.13 3.82 5.21
N THR A 99 -4.99 4.74 5.67
CA THR A 99 -4.79 6.20 5.53
C THR A 99 -3.46 6.63 6.12
N SER A 100 -3.06 6.10 7.28
CA SER A 100 -1.79 6.45 7.92
C SER A 100 -0.56 6.06 7.09
N TYR A 101 -0.59 4.89 6.49
CA TYR A 101 0.47 4.43 5.58
C TYR A 101 0.45 5.17 4.24
N MET A 102 -0.74 5.41 3.71
CA MET A 102 -0.91 6.13 2.45
C MET A 102 -0.42 7.58 2.55
N ALA A 103 -0.64 8.23 3.69
CA ALA A 103 -0.11 9.56 3.97
C ALA A 103 1.43 9.60 3.87
N GLU A 104 2.11 8.59 4.38
CA GLU A 104 3.57 8.50 4.28
C GLU A 104 4.07 8.21 2.85
N VAL A 105 3.39 7.32 2.12
CA VAL A 105 3.72 7.04 0.73
C VAL A 105 3.60 8.31 -0.12
N ILE A 106 2.50 9.05 0.05
CA ILE A 106 2.26 10.30 -0.70
C ILE A 106 3.28 11.38 -0.29
N ARG A 107 3.53 11.54 1.02
CA ARG A 107 4.54 12.48 1.53
C ARG A 107 5.93 12.17 0.97
N ALA A 108 6.35 10.91 1.03
CA ALA A 108 7.64 10.47 0.51
C ALA A 108 7.74 10.69 -1.01
N GLY A 109 6.67 10.40 -1.76
CA GLY A 109 6.62 10.66 -3.20
C GLY A 109 6.77 12.14 -3.54
N ILE A 110 6.11 13.04 -2.81
CA ILE A 110 6.26 14.49 -3.02
C ILE A 110 7.68 14.95 -2.67
N GLN A 111 8.24 14.45 -1.56
CA GLN A 111 9.58 14.83 -1.10
C GLN A 111 10.71 14.21 -1.91
N SER A 112 10.45 13.19 -2.73
CA SER A 112 11.45 12.60 -3.64
C SER A 112 11.81 13.49 -4.82
N ILE A 113 11.03 14.55 -5.06
CA ILE A 113 11.29 15.46 -6.18
C ILE A 113 12.43 16.42 -5.81
N PRO A 114 13.50 16.50 -6.63
CA PRO A 114 14.63 17.38 -6.39
C PRO A 114 14.18 18.84 -6.27
N LYS A 115 14.71 19.58 -5.29
CA LYS A 115 14.40 21.00 -5.06
C LYS A 115 14.62 21.87 -6.29
N GLY A 116 15.65 21.57 -7.10
CA GLY A 116 15.94 22.28 -8.34
C GLY A 116 14.80 22.25 -9.36
N GLN A 117 13.99 21.17 -9.39
CA GLN A 117 12.79 21.11 -10.25
C GLN A 117 11.73 22.13 -9.82
N VAL A 118 11.55 22.29 -8.50
CA VAL A 118 10.62 23.28 -7.94
C VAL A 118 11.15 24.70 -8.16
N GLU A 119 12.45 24.92 -7.97
CA GLU A 119 13.11 26.23 -8.17
C GLU A 119 13.05 26.64 -9.64
N ALA A 120 13.38 25.74 -10.56
CA ALA A 120 13.30 25.97 -12.00
C ALA A 120 11.87 26.33 -12.44
N SER A 121 10.86 25.61 -11.93
CA SER A 121 9.45 25.90 -12.23
C SER A 121 9.03 27.30 -11.78
N ARG A 122 9.56 27.77 -10.65
CA ARG A 122 9.30 29.13 -10.16
C ARG A 122 10.05 30.20 -10.97
N ALA A 123 11.26 29.88 -11.40
CA ALA A 123 12.05 30.80 -12.23
C ALA A 123 11.37 31.13 -13.58
N ILE A 124 10.58 30.19 -14.13
CA ILE A 124 9.77 30.43 -15.34
C ILE A 124 8.38 31.01 -15.04
N GLY A 125 8.13 31.48 -13.79
CA GLY A 125 6.94 32.21 -13.41
C GLY A 125 5.76 31.36 -12.93
N LEU A 126 5.92 30.05 -12.68
CA LEU A 126 4.84 29.24 -12.12
C LEU A 126 4.58 29.58 -10.65
N SER A 127 3.31 29.74 -10.31
CA SER A 127 2.89 29.84 -8.91
C SER A 127 3.18 28.53 -8.16
N TYR A 128 3.12 28.55 -6.82
CA TYR A 128 3.28 27.33 -6.01
C TYR A 128 2.32 26.20 -6.45
N LEU A 129 1.05 26.53 -6.64
CA LEU A 129 0.04 25.58 -7.08
C LEU A 129 0.31 25.10 -8.53
N GLY A 130 0.78 26.01 -9.39
CA GLY A 130 1.21 25.66 -10.76
C GLY A 130 2.39 24.70 -10.76
N SER A 131 3.43 24.97 -9.98
CA SER A 131 4.58 24.07 -9.80
C SER A 131 4.16 22.71 -9.24
N MET A 132 3.29 22.69 -8.23
CA MET A 132 2.78 21.45 -7.65
C MET A 132 2.01 20.63 -8.69
N ARG A 133 1.08 21.24 -9.42
CA ARG A 133 0.21 20.55 -10.38
C ARG A 133 0.94 20.05 -11.62
N HIS A 134 1.85 20.86 -12.18
CA HIS A 134 2.44 20.57 -13.50
C HIS A 134 3.83 19.93 -13.41
N VAL A 135 4.55 20.10 -12.29
CA VAL A 135 5.91 19.60 -12.14
C VAL A 135 5.99 18.52 -11.05
N VAL A 136 5.55 18.82 -9.84
CA VAL A 136 5.75 17.93 -8.68
C VAL A 136 4.82 16.73 -8.71
N LEU A 137 3.50 16.92 -8.78
CA LEU A 137 2.54 15.82 -8.68
C LEU A 137 2.69 14.76 -9.78
N PRO A 138 2.90 15.10 -11.08
CA PRO A 138 3.08 14.08 -12.10
C PRO A 138 4.31 13.21 -11.88
N GLN A 139 5.41 13.80 -11.41
CA GLN A 139 6.64 13.07 -11.08
C GLN A 139 6.47 12.26 -9.78
N ALA A 140 5.90 12.86 -8.74
CA ALA A 140 5.65 12.21 -7.47
C ALA A 140 4.75 10.97 -7.64
N LEU A 141 3.68 11.05 -8.46
CA LEU A 141 2.81 9.91 -8.76
C LEU A 141 3.58 8.74 -9.40
N ARG A 142 4.51 9.04 -10.29
CA ARG A 142 5.38 8.01 -10.89
C ARG A 142 6.29 7.38 -9.84
N ASN A 143 6.94 8.21 -9.02
CA ASN A 143 7.88 7.73 -8.00
C ASN A 143 7.21 6.91 -6.89
N MET A 144 5.95 7.24 -6.53
CA MET A 144 5.22 6.49 -5.50
C MET A 144 4.46 5.27 -6.03
N SER A 145 4.32 5.09 -7.35
CA SER A 145 3.51 4.01 -7.93
C SER A 145 3.87 2.61 -7.43
N PRO A 146 5.16 2.21 -7.27
CA PRO A 146 5.52 0.91 -6.72
C PRO A 146 5.07 0.73 -5.28
N ALA A 147 5.24 1.79 -4.47
CA ALA A 147 4.81 1.78 -3.08
C ALA A 147 3.29 1.71 -2.93
N LEU A 148 2.53 2.35 -3.84
CA LEU A 148 1.07 2.25 -3.87
C LEU A 148 0.59 0.82 -4.14
N VAL A 149 1.21 0.12 -5.11
CA VAL A 149 0.84 -1.28 -5.39
C VAL A 149 1.23 -2.18 -4.23
N SER A 150 2.42 -2.02 -3.66
CA SER A 150 2.84 -2.77 -2.47
C SER A 150 1.88 -2.58 -1.30
N ARG A 151 1.37 -1.35 -1.10
CA ARG A 151 0.34 -1.05 -0.09
C ARG A 151 -1.00 -1.71 -0.41
N PHE A 152 -1.39 -1.73 -1.69
CA PHE A 152 -2.61 -2.42 -2.11
C PHE A 152 -2.53 -3.93 -1.86
N ILE A 153 -1.41 -4.57 -2.16
CA ILE A 153 -1.19 -6.00 -1.86
C ILE A 153 -1.30 -6.25 -0.34
N ALA A 154 -0.65 -5.41 0.48
CA ALA A 154 -0.72 -5.54 1.93
C ALA A 154 -2.15 -5.32 2.47
N LEU A 155 -2.91 -4.37 1.90
CA LEU A 155 -4.32 -4.15 2.21
C LEU A 155 -5.18 -5.35 1.81
N PHE A 156 -4.97 -5.89 0.60
CA PHE A 156 -5.69 -7.07 0.10
C PHE A 156 -5.51 -8.27 1.03
N MET A 157 -4.28 -8.56 1.45
CA MET A 157 -4.02 -9.60 2.45
C MET A 157 -4.62 -9.26 3.82
N GLY A 158 -4.55 -7.99 4.22
CA GLY A 158 -5.09 -7.49 5.50
C GLY A 158 -6.61 -7.61 5.63
N THR A 159 -7.35 -7.66 4.51
CA THR A 159 -8.80 -7.90 4.57
C THR A 159 -9.16 -9.24 5.19
N SER A 160 -8.27 -10.24 5.15
CA SER A 160 -8.51 -11.53 5.79
C SER A 160 -8.74 -11.41 7.30
N LEU A 161 -8.18 -10.37 7.97
CA LEU A 161 -8.34 -10.18 9.41
C LEU A 161 -9.75 -9.78 9.82
N VAL A 162 -10.57 -9.26 8.89
CA VAL A 162 -11.95 -8.86 9.23
C VAL A 162 -12.89 -10.06 9.46
N TYR A 163 -12.43 -11.29 9.19
CA TYR A 163 -13.18 -12.50 9.50
C TYR A 163 -13.57 -12.57 10.98
N ILE A 164 -12.72 -12.01 11.85
CA ILE A 164 -12.86 -12.10 13.30
C ILE A 164 -14.10 -11.36 13.84
N ILE A 165 -14.51 -10.28 13.16
CA ILE A 165 -15.72 -9.51 13.48
C ILE A 165 -16.96 -9.97 12.72
N GLY A 166 -16.88 -11.08 12.02
CA GLY A 166 -18.04 -11.70 11.39
C GLY A 166 -18.23 -11.39 9.91
N VAL A 167 -17.30 -10.71 9.23
CA VAL A 167 -17.37 -10.47 7.78
C VAL A 167 -17.04 -11.74 7.03
N THR A 168 -17.96 -12.20 6.16
CA THR A 168 -17.77 -13.42 5.36
C THR A 168 -17.05 -13.09 4.05
N GLU A 169 -15.81 -12.65 4.17
CA GLU A 169 -14.86 -12.51 3.06
C GLU A 169 -14.24 -13.88 2.70
N PHE A 170 -13.26 -13.90 1.80
CA PHE A 170 -12.73 -15.16 1.24
C PHE A 170 -12.17 -16.12 2.29
N PHE A 171 -11.36 -15.63 3.25
CA PHE A 171 -10.79 -16.47 4.30
C PHE A 171 -11.88 -17.04 5.21
N ARG A 172 -12.86 -16.22 5.62
CA ARG A 172 -13.99 -16.68 6.44
C ARG A 172 -14.89 -17.65 5.69
N ALA A 173 -15.14 -17.42 4.40
CA ALA A 173 -15.91 -18.36 3.59
C ALA A 173 -15.22 -19.74 3.55
N ALA A 174 -13.92 -19.75 3.33
CA ALA A 174 -13.12 -20.98 3.38
C ALA A 174 -13.12 -21.63 4.78
N ASN A 175 -12.98 -20.84 5.84
CA ASN A 175 -13.04 -21.34 7.21
C ASN A 175 -14.40 -21.95 7.54
N ASN A 176 -15.49 -21.36 7.07
CA ASN A 176 -16.84 -21.91 7.23
C ASN A 176 -17.00 -23.26 6.51
N VAL A 177 -16.39 -23.43 5.34
CA VAL A 177 -16.34 -24.72 4.62
C VAL A 177 -15.52 -25.71 5.43
N ASN A 178 -14.31 -25.31 5.87
CA ASN A 178 -13.45 -26.18 6.67
C ASN A 178 -14.14 -26.71 7.93
N ASN A 179 -14.88 -25.87 8.63
CA ASN A 179 -15.61 -26.25 9.85
C ASN A 179 -16.76 -27.27 9.60
N ARG A 180 -17.17 -27.45 8.34
CA ARG A 180 -18.17 -28.46 7.94
C ARG A 180 -17.54 -29.75 7.49
N VAL A 181 -16.40 -29.67 6.75
CA VAL A 181 -15.82 -30.82 6.10
C VAL A 181 -14.55 -31.37 6.77
N TYR A 182 -13.96 -30.60 7.69
CA TYR A 182 -12.74 -30.93 8.46
C TYR A 182 -11.55 -31.34 7.54
N ARG A 183 -11.37 -30.61 6.43
CA ARG A 183 -10.31 -30.83 5.44
C ARG A 183 -9.36 -29.64 5.37
N SER A 184 -8.71 -29.32 6.49
CA SER A 184 -7.92 -28.09 6.68
C SER A 184 -6.78 -27.94 5.66
N TYR A 185 -6.08 -29.03 5.33
CA TYR A 185 -4.96 -28.98 4.38
C TYR A 185 -5.41 -28.59 2.97
N GLU A 186 -6.52 -29.18 2.51
CA GLU A 186 -7.08 -28.92 1.19
C GLU A 186 -7.65 -27.51 1.12
N ILE A 187 -8.45 -27.10 2.09
CA ILE A 187 -9.14 -25.80 2.09
C ILE A 187 -8.13 -24.65 2.27
N PHE A 188 -7.27 -24.69 3.28
CA PHE A 188 -6.31 -23.61 3.49
C PHE A 188 -5.17 -23.62 2.48
N GLY A 189 -4.81 -24.78 1.92
CA GLY A 189 -3.91 -24.88 0.79
C GLY A 189 -4.48 -24.17 -0.45
N PHE A 190 -5.77 -24.37 -0.74
CA PHE A 190 -6.47 -23.65 -1.82
C PHE A 190 -6.51 -22.14 -1.56
N VAL A 191 -6.84 -21.72 -0.32
CA VAL A 191 -6.83 -20.29 0.08
C VAL A 191 -5.46 -19.68 -0.17
N ALA A 192 -4.39 -20.36 0.26
CA ALA A 192 -3.02 -19.88 0.06
C ALA A 192 -2.68 -19.70 -1.43
N ILE A 193 -3.07 -20.67 -2.27
CA ILE A 193 -2.86 -20.59 -3.72
C ILE A 193 -3.62 -19.39 -4.32
N VAL A 194 -4.88 -19.18 -3.95
CA VAL A 194 -5.69 -18.07 -4.48
C VAL A 194 -5.09 -16.72 -4.06
N TYR A 195 -4.73 -16.54 -2.78
CA TYR A 195 -4.05 -15.32 -2.33
C TYR A 195 -2.72 -15.12 -3.05
N PHE A 196 -1.93 -16.17 -3.20
CA PHE A 196 -0.66 -16.11 -3.93
C PHE A 196 -0.86 -15.66 -5.38
N VAL A 197 -1.79 -16.28 -6.10
CA VAL A 197 -2.08 -15.92 -7.51
C VAL A 197 -2.54 -14.48 -7.63
N CYS A 198 -3.47 -14.03 -6.76
CA CYS A 198 -3.95 -12.65 -6.77
C CYS A 198 -2.82 -11.65 -6.45
N CYS A 199 -2.05 -11.89 -5.40
CA CYS A 199 -0.96 -10.99 -4.99
C CYS A 199 0.19 -10.99 -6.02
N TYR A 200 0.50 -12.14 -6.62
CA TYR A 200 1.51 -12.26 -7.66
C TYR A 200 1.10 -11.54 -8.94
N ALA A 201 -0.17 -11.66 -9.36
CA ALA A 201 -0.70 -10.91 -10.49
C ALA A 201 -0.63 -9.39 -10.26
N LEU A 202 -0.95 -8.93 -9.05
CA LEU A 202 -0.80 -7.52 -8.67
C LEU A 202 0.66 -7.08 -8.68
N SER A 203 1.59 -7.92 -8.21
CA SER A 203 3.02 -7.65 -8.23
C SER A 203 3.58 -7.55 -9.65
N LEU A 204 3.15 -8.43 -10.56
CA LEU A 204 3.51 -8.35 -11.98
C LEU A 204 2.98 -7.08 -12.62
N ALA A 205 1.74 -6.68 -12.30
CA ALA A 205 1.18 -5.41 -12.76
C ALA A 205 1.99 -4.20 -12.25
N SER A 206 2.50 -4.24 -11.01
CA SER A 206 3.43 -3.23 -10.48
C SER A 206 4.69 -3.12 -11.32
N THR A 207 5.36 -4.24 -11.55
CA THR A 207 6.61 -4.27 -12.33
C THR A 207 6.40 -3.79 -13.77
N ALA A 208 5.27 -4.13 -14.39
CA ALA A 208 4.91 -3.65 -15.72
C ALA A 208 4.70 -2.12 -15.72
N LEU A 209 4.06 -1.59 -14.68
CA LEU A 209 3.83 -0.15 -14.50
C LEU A 209 5.15 0.61 -14.29
N GLU A 210 6.03 0.05 -13.44
CA GLU A 210 7.36 0.61 -13.19
C GLU A 210 8.19 0.73 -14.48
N ARG A 211 8.23 -0.34 -15.28
CA ARG A 211 8.94 -0.34 -16.57
C ARG A 211 8.39 0.70 -17.53
N ARG A 212 7.10 0.95 -17.52
CA ARG A 212 6.45 1.95 -18.38
C ARG A 212 6.76 3.39 -17.92
N PHE A 213 7.00 3.60 -16.62
CA PHE A 213 7.30 4.91 -16.04
C PHE A 213 8.80 5.12 -15.75
N ALA A 214 9.64 4.11 -15.92
CA ALA A 214 11.07 4.25 -15.80
C ALA A 214 11.56 5.28 -16.83
N VAL A 215 12.01 6.43 -16.35
CA VAL A 215 12.78 7.37 -17.16
C VAL A 215 14.14 6.72 -17.34
N PRO A 216 14.69 6.63 -18.57
CA PRO A 216 16.05 6.18 -18.75
C PRO A 216 16.98 7.06 -17.90
N ASP A 217 17.66 6.45 -16.92
CA ASP A 217 18.60 7.15 -16.06
C ASP A 217 19.68 7.83 -16.93
N GLY A 218 19.57 9.14 -17.11
CA GLY A 218 20.64 9.96 -17.66
C GLY A 218 21.89 10.06 -16.77
N GLY A 219 21.88 9.43 -15.58
CA GLY A 219 22.96 9.51 -14.57
C GLY A 219 23.83 8.27 -14.40
N GLY A 220 23.52 7.16 -15.11
CA GLY A 220 24.32 5.92 -15.02
C GLY A 220 25.73 6.01 -15.60
N GLY A 221 26.04 7.11 -16.29
CA GLY A 221 27.38 7.37 -16.84
C GLY A 221 28.43 7.78 -15.78
N GLU A 222 28.03 8.60 -14.80
CA GLU A 222 28.97 9.12 -13.82
C GLU A 222 29.42 8.06 -12.80
N THR A 223 28.49 7.24 -12.31
CA THR A 223 28.84 6.18 -11.35
C THR A 223 29.73 5.10 -11.98
N ARG A 224 29.49 4.75 -13.26
CA ARG A 224 30.37 3.85 -14.02
C ARG A 224 31.71 4.48 -14.34
N ALA A 225 31.76 5.77 -14.62
CA ALA A 225 33.01 6.50 -14.87
C ALA A 225 33.87 6.58 -13.60
N VAL A 226 33.25 6.87 -12.44
CA VAL A 226 33.97 6.91 -11.14
C VAL A 226 34.45 5.51 -10.72
N THR A 227 33.62 4.49 -10.85
CA THR A 227 34.02 3.10 -10.55
C THR A 227 35.09 2.60 -11.50
N GLY A 228 35.03 2.96 -12.79
CA GLY A 228 36.06 2.65 -13.78
C GLY A 228 37.37 3.41 -13.55
N ALA A 229 37.30 4.65 -13.08
CA ALA A 229 38.48 5.45 -12.71
C ALA A 229 39.17 4.90 -11.45
N LEU A 230 38.40 4.52 -10.43
CA LEU A 230 38.93 3.89 -9.20
C LEU A 230 39.55 2.51 -9.48
N ALA A 231 38.97 1.72 -10.37
CA ALA A 231 39.52 0.43 -10.78
C ALA A 231 40.86 0.59 -11.54
N ARG A 232 41.03 1.66 -12.34
CA ARG A 232 42.29 1.96 -13.01
C ARG A 232 43.38 2.45 -12.06
N LEU A 233 43.02 3.21 -11.04
CA LEU A 233 43.99 3.68 -10.00
C LEU A 233 44.43 2.53 -9.08
N SER A 234 43.54 1.57 -8.79
CA SER A 234 43.87 0.37 -8.02
C SER A 234 44.74 -0.64 -8.76
N GLY A 235 44.77 -0.62 -10.08
CA GLY A 235 45.52 -1.56 -10.92
C GLY A 235 46.92 -1.12 -11.33
N SER A 236 47.28 0.17 -11.13
CA SER A 236 48.56 0.72 -11.60
C SER A 236 49.71 0.72 -10.61
N ASP A 237 49.45 0.35 -9.34
CA ASP A 237 50.48 0.45 -8.29
C ASP A 237 51.16 -0.89 -7.90
N LEU A 238 50.90 -1.96 -8.61
CA LEU A 238 51.50 -3.29 -8.32
C LEU A 238 52.53 -3.78 -9.35
N ARG A 239 53.07 -2.89 -10.19
CA ARG A 239 54.19 -3.24 -11.09
C ARG A 239 55.32 -2.24 -10.90
N ARG A 240 56.15 -2.43 -9.86
CA ARG A 240 57.55 -1.98 -9.87
C ARG A 240 58.42 -3.23 -10.12
N PRO A 241 59.20 -3.27 -11.17
CA PRO A 241 60.25 -4.25 -11.31
C PRO A 241 61.47 -3.84 -10.50
N GLU A 242 62.16 -4.85 -10.00
CA GLU A 242 63.53 -4.73 -9.46
C GLU A 242 64.53 -4.33 -10.55
#